data_14b3d031be5cb4a96c020d5106e6d30f
#
_entry.id   14b3d031be5cb4a96c020d5106e6d30f
#
_cell.length_a   1.000
_cell.length_b   1.000
_cell.length_c   1.000
_cell.angle_alpha   90.00
_cell.angle_beta   90.00
_cell.angle_gamma   90.00
#
_symmetry.space_group_name_H-M   'P 1'
#
loop_
_entity.id
_entity.type
_entity.pdbx_description
1 polymer ?
#
loop_
_entity_poly.entity_id
_entity_poly.type
_entity_poly.pdbx_seq_one_letter_code
_entity_poly.pdbx_strand_id
1 'polypeptide(L)'
;MAKTIITQEFVKKLTPPISKAKEVYYDTQLKGFILENRSTGTQTLYYQTTIQGKRKMIKLGDTIELTIEEARAKCIELKKHNHQLITQPQEEQINPITFQQFYDNHYLPYIHTHIKSYETNISVFKNHILSHLANTPMKDLKKNQVMQYHSSMVKDKNLAPATANKFLIFLSNAYKLSHDFELLPHDINPCRGIKEFELNNQRQIFLTNTQAKRLLKYVEQSPNQHLQFIIPFLLLTGARKREVLDAQWSDFDTLNNFWTIPITKNGKKRILP
;
A
#
# COMPACT_ATOMS: atom_id res chain seq x y z
N MET A 1 -30.98 30.40 3.54
CA MET A 1 -31.00 29.80 2.21
C MET A 1 -32.42 29.83 1.72
N ALA A 2 -32.70 30.55 0.63
CA ALA A 2 -34.04 30.70 0.12
C ALA A 2 -34.36 29.54 -0.84
N LYS A 3 -35.50 28.87 -0.59
CA LYS A 3 -36.04 27.84 -1.49
C LYS A 3 -37.18 28.46 -2.27
N THR A 4 -37.17 28.38 -3.58
CA THR A 4 -38.22 28.93 -4.44
C THR A 4 -38.27 28.16 -5.76
N ILE A 5 -39.33 28.38 -6.56
CA ILE A 5 -39.36 27.90 -7.95
C ILE A 5 -38.57 28.91 -8.77
N ILE A 6 -37.48 28.48 -9.38
CA ILE A 6 -36.66 29.35 -10.25
C ILE A 6 -37.31 29.38 -11.64
N THR A 7 -38.01 30.48 -11.92
CA THR A 7 -38.65 30.75 -13.24
C THR A 7 -37.99 31.91 -13.92
N GLN A 8 -38.20 32.06 -15.25
CA GLN A 8 -37.67 33.19 -15.99
C GLN A 8 -38.18 34.54 -15.46
N GLU A 9 -39.43 34.59 -15.00
CA GLU A 9 -40.02 35.77 -14.34
C GLU A 9 -39.35 36.10 -13.00
N PHE A 10 -39.09 35.04 -12.20
CA PHE A 10 -38.37 35.20 -10.92
C PHE A 10 -36.99 35.83 -11.15
N VAL A 11 -36.24 35.32 -12.12
CA VAL A 11 -34.89 35.80 -12.45
C VAL A 11 -34.91 37.25 -12.90
N LYS A 12 -35.89 37.65 -13.74
CA LYS A 12 -36.04 39.04 -14.20
C LYS A 12 -36.42 40.04 -13.09
N LYS A 13 -37.10 39.60 -12.05
CA LYS A 13 -37.50 40.43 -10.91
C LYS A 13 -36.42 40.54 -9.80
N LEU A 14 -35.38 39.73 -9.88
CA LEU A 14 -34.30 39.74 -8.90
C LEU A 14 -33.41 40.97 -9.09
N THR A 15 -33.25 41.76 -8.02
CA THR A 15 -32.28 42.84 -7.94
C THR A 15 -30.96 42.34 -7.35
N PRO A 16 -29.83 42.94 -7.71
CA PRO A 16 -28.54 42.59 -7.06
C PRO A 16 -28.59 42.82 -5.54
N PRO A 17 -28.06 41.93 -4.72
CA PRO A 17 -28.06 42.08 -3.28
C PRO A 17 -27.13 43.24 -2.87
N ILE A 18 -27.64 44.13 -1.98
CA ILE A 18 -26.93 45.33 -1.53
C ILE A 18 -26.05 45.03 -0.30
N SER A 19 -26.49 44.12 0.58
CA SER A 19 -25.82 43.83 1.86
C SER A 19 -24.92 42.61 1.89
N LYS A 20 -24.92 41.82 0.80
CA LYS A 20 -24.15 40.56 0.69
C LYS A 20 -23.48 40.45 -0.67
N ALA A 21 -22.33 39.82 -0.72
CA ALA A 21 -21.60 39.59 -1.97
C ALA A 21 -22.40 38.73 -2.98
N LYS A 22 -23.26 37.82 -2.45
CA LYS A 22 -24.15 36.97 -3.26
C LYS A 22 -25.33 36.42 -2.47
N GLU A 23 -26.41 36.11 -3.17
CA GLU A 23 -27.56 35.36 -2.68
C GLU A 23 -27.73 34.06 -3.49
N VAL A 24 -28.09 32.98 -2.82
CA VAL A 24 -28.23 31.66 -3.44
C VAL A 24 -29.65 31.16 -3.25
N TYR A 25 -30.29 30.81 -4.35
CA TYR A 25 -31.65 30.28 -4.41
C TYR A 25 -31.63 28.83 -4.88
N TYR A 26 -32.35 27.98 -4.14
CA TYR A 26 -32.47 26.56 -4.43
C TYR A 26 -33.83 26.27 -5.05
N ASP A 27 -33.82 25.62 -6.23
CA ASP A 27 -35.06 25.26 -6.90
C ASP A 27 -35.80 24.17 -6.17
N THR A 28 -37.13 24.36 -6.00
CA THR A 28 -38.01 23.39 -5.35
C THR A 28 -38.48 22.30 -6.31
N GLN A 29 -38.52 22.54 -7.62
CA GLN A 29 -38.94 21.57 -8.63
C GLN A 29 -37.83 20.62 -9.06
N LEU A 30 -36.60 21.13 -9.18
CA LEU A 30 -35.46 20.32 -9.61
C LEU A 30 -34.36 20.30 -8.54
N LYS A 31 -34.29 19.23 -7.79
CA LYS A 31 -33.28 19.07 -6.73
C LYS A 31 -31.85 19.18 -7.28
N GLY A 32 -31.07 20.10 -6.71
CA GLY A 32 -29.71 20.39 -7.13
C GLY A 32 -29.57 21.55 -8.12
N PHE A 33 -30.67 22.08 -8.66
CA PHE A 33 -30.66 23.27 -9.50
C PHE A 33 -30.60 24.53 -8.62
N ILE A 34 -29.64 25.41 -8.88
CA ILE A 34 -29.30 26.54 -8.03
C ILE A 34 -29.06 27.78 -8.90
N LEU A 35 -29.60 28.93 -8.43
CA LEU A 35 -29.31 30.24 -8.96
C LEU A 35 -28.45 31.02 -7.96
N GLU A 36 -27.33 31.53 -8.39
CA GLU A 36 -26.48 32.48 -7.64
C GLU A 36 -26.67 33.88 -8.21
N ASN A 37 -27.19 34.82 -7.41
CA ASN A 37 -27.33 36.23 -7.76
C ASN A 37 -26.24 37.02 -7.01
N ARG A 38 -25.37 37.67 -7.75
CA ARG A 38 -24.22 38.42 -7.20
C ARG A 38 -24.52 39.94 -7.12
N SER A 39 -23.83 40.60 -6.20
CA SER A 39 -23.87 42.06 -6.05
C SER A 39 -23.40 42.81 -7.33
N THR A 40 -22.62 42.16 -8.17
CA THR A 40 -22.22 42.66 -9.50
C THR A 40 -23.33 42.65 -10.56
N GLY A 41 -24.52 42.13 -10.21
CA GLY A 41 -25.62 41.94 -11.14
C GLY A 41 -25.54 40.65 -11.97
N THR A 42 -24.48 39.86 -11.81
CA THR A 42 -24.32 38.58 -12.53
C THR A 42 -25.21 37.52 -11.87
N GLN A 43 -26.00 36.84 -12.69
CA GLN A 43 -26.87 35.73 -12.29
C GLN A 43 -26.42 34.44 -12.96
N THR A 44 -25.90 33.49 -12.17
CA THR A 44 -25.31 32.25 -12.68
C THR A 44 -26.09 31.04 -12.21
N LEU A 45 -26.34 30.10 -13.10
CA LEU A 45 -27.04 28.85 -12.84
C LEU A 45 -26.05 27.70 -12.63
N TYR A 46 -26.28 26.90 -11.60
CA TYR A 46 -25.43 25.77 -11.21
C TYR A 46 -26.23 24.50 -11.01
N TYR A 47 -25.57 23.36 -11.24
CA TYR A 47 -26.03 22.05 -10.77
C TYR A 47 -25.17 21.60 -9.60
N GLN A 48 -25.79 21.39 -8.44
CA GLN A 48 -25.13 20.83 -7.26
C GLN A 48 -25.40 19.33 -7.17
N THR A 49 -24.33 18.57 -7.12
CA THR A 49 -24.37 17.10 -6.95
C THR A 49 -23.35 16.65 -5.91
N THR A 50 -23.48 15.40 -5.48
CA THR A 50 -22.51 14.76 -4.59
C THR A 50 -21.86 13.61 -5.36
N ILE A 51 -20.54 13.70 -5.56
CA ILE A 51 -19.72 12.68 -6.24
C ILE A 51 -18.72 12.18 -5.21
N GLN A 52 -18.68 10.87 -4.97
CA GLN A 52 -17.79 10.22 -3.99
C GLN A 52 -17.82 10.88 -2.59
N GLY A 53 -19.02 11.21 -2.09
CA GLY A 53 -19.21 11.83 -0.78
C GLY A 53 -18.87 13.34 -0.70
N LYS A 54 -18.33 13.94 -1.77
CA LYS A 54 -17.99 15.36 -1.84
C LYS A 54 -19.02 16.15 -2.66
N ARG A 55 -19.46 17.29 -2.13
CA ARG A 55 -20.35 18.20 -2.86
C ARG A 55 -19.57 18.89 -3.98
N LYS A 56 -20.08 18.81 -5.20
CA LYS A 56 -19.57 19.55 -6.36
C LYS A 56 -20.66 20.45 -6.93
N MET A 57 -20.27 21.66 -7.37
CA MET A 57 -21.10 22.61 -8.09
C MET A 57 -20.58 22.71 -9.51
N ILE A 58 -21.44 22.45 -10.49
CA ILE A 58 -21.14 22.51 -11.93
C ILE A 58 -21.84 23.75 -12.47
N LYS A 59 -21.10 24.68 -13.07
CA LYS A 59 -21.67 25.85 -13.73
C LYS A 59 -22.43 25.38 -14.99
N LEU A 60 -23.70 25.79 -15.12
CA LEU A 60 -24.55 25.50 -16.30
C LEU A 60 -24.46 26.63 -17.33
N GLY A 61 -24.38 27.87 -16.87
CA GLY A 61 -24.29 29.08 -17.66
C GLY A 61 -24.83 30.29 -16.91
N ASP A 62 -24.73 31.45 -17.51
CA ASP A 62 -25.29 32.69 -16.97
C ASP A 62 -26.68 32.95 -17.57
N THR A 63 -27.57 33.62 -16.81
CA THR A 63 -28.97 33.83 -17.21
C THR A 63 -29.14 34.78 -18.45
N ILE A 64 -28.05 35.44 -18.87
CA ILE A 64 -27.98 36.24 -20.08
C ILE A 64 -27.83 35.33 -21.31
N GLU A 65 -27.09 34.25 -21.18
CA GLU A 65 -26.72 33.34 -22.27
C GLU A 65 -27.65 32.13 -22.38
N LEU A 66 -28.34 31.79 -21.27
CA LEU A 66 -29.07 30.54 -21.13
C LEU A 66 -30.45 30.80 -20.51
N THR A 67 -31.50 30.30 -21.12
CA THR A 67 -32.85 30.32 -20.53
C THR A 67 -32.97 29.33 -19.40
N ILE A 68 -33.92 29.55 -18.48
CA ILE A 68 -34.15 28.65 -17.36
C ILE A 68 -34.54 27.23 -17.82
N GLU A 69 -35.26 27.13 -18.92
CA GLU A 69 -35.69 25.83 -19.48
C GLU A 69 -34.50 25.06 -20.06
N GLU A 70 -33.61 25.71 -20.81
CA GLU A 70 -32.37 25.10 -21.32
C GLU A 70 -31.43 24.70 -20.18
N ALA A 71 -31.31 25.55 -19.15
CA ALA A 71 -30.51 25.21 -17.97
C ALA A 71 -31.08 24.03 -17.20
N ARG A 72 -32.41 23.91 -17.11
CA ARG A 72 -33.04 22.71 -16.50
C ARG A 72 -32.81 21.46 -17.34
N ALA A 73 -32.91 21.56 -18.68
CA ALA A 73 -32.61 20.45 -19.58
C ALA A 73 -31.15 19.96 -19.39
N LYS A 74 -30.18 20.88 -19.39
CA LYS A 74 -28.77 20.58 -19.11
C LYS A 74 -28.59 19.93 -17.71
N CYS A 75 -29.29 20.43 -16.70
CA CYS A 75 -29.23 19.88 -15.35
C CYS A 75 -29.77 18.46 -15.29
N ILE A 76 -30.87 18.16 -16.01
CA ILE A 76 -31.48 16.82 -16.11
C ILE A 76 -30.54 15.88 -16.86
N GLU A 77 -29.92 16.34 -17.92
CA GLU A 77 -28.93 15.57 -18.71
C GLU A 77 -27.72 15.21 -17.85
N LEU A 78 -27.12 16.19 -17.16
CA LEU A 78 -26.03 15.95 -16.21
C LEU A 78 -26.44 15.03 -15.06
N LYS A 79 -27.68 15.13 -14.60
CA LYS A 79 -28.21 14.24 -13.56
C LYS A 79 -28.34 12.79 -14.07
N LYS A 80 -28.81 12.59 -15.31
CA LYS A 80 -28.84 11.27 -15.95
C LYS A 80 -27.41 10.73 -16.16
N HIS A 81 -26.50 11.57 -16.64
CA HIS A 81 -25.10 11.19 -16.85
C HIS A 81 -24.41 10.84 -15.51
N ASN A 82 -24.60 11.65 -14.47
CA ASN A 82 -24.11 11.33 -13.13
C ASN A 82 -24.76 10.07 -12.52
N HIS A 83 -26.02 9.78 -12.83
CA HIS A 83 -26.67 8.51 -12.43
C HIS A 83 -26.06 7.33 -13.17
N GLN A 84 -25.68 7.48 -14.43
CA GLN A 84 -24.95 6.46 -15.19
C GLN A 84 -23.52 6.27 -14.69
N LEU A 85 -22.85 7.35 -14.23
CA LEU A 85 -21.53 7.31 -13.59
C LEU A 85 -21.57 6.71 -12.16
N ILE A 86 -22.72 6.75 -11.48
CA ILE A 86 -22.91 6.13 -10.17
C ILE A 86 -23.34 4.67 -10.31
N THR A 87 -24.07 4.30 -11.39
CA THR A 87 -24.55 2.93 -11.65
C THR A 87 -23.55 2.09 -12.47
N GLN A 88 -22.66 2.73 -13.16
CA GLN A 88 -21.44 2.10 -13.66
C GLN A 88 -20.30 2.66 -12.82
N PRO A 89 -19.67 1.89 -11.93
CA PRO A 89 -18.31 2.21 -11.57
C PRO A 89 -17.61 2.35 -12.94
N GLN A 90 -17.02 3.51 -13.25
CA GLN A 90 -15.93 3.51 -14.20
C GLN A 90 -14.91 2.54 -13.59
N GLU A 91 -14.98 1.27 -13.98
CA GLU A 91 -13.80 0.50 -14.15
C GLU A 91 -12.99 1.35 -15.17
N GLU A 92 -12.11 2.20 -14.66
CA GLU A 92 -10.90 2.47 -15.41
C GLU A 92 -10.54 1.10 -15.97
N GLN A 93 -10.43 0.98 -17.27
CA GLN A 93 -9.88 -0.22 -17.91
C GLN A 93 -8.40 -0.25 -17.51
N ILE A 94 -8.14 -0.51 -16.23
CA ILE A 94 -6.88 -1.03 -15.76
C ILE A 94 -6.84 -2.39 -16.44
N ASN A 95 -6.11 -2.49 -17.54
CA ASN A 95 -5.79 -3.78 -18.15
C ASN A 95 -5.38 -4.69 -17.00
N PRO A 96 -6.10 -5.79 -16.76
CA PRO A 96 -5.96 -6.54 -15.53
C PRO A 96 -4.53 -7.08 -15.44
N ILE A 97 -3.68 -6.37 -14.67
CA ILE A 97 -2.29 -6.76 -14.49
C ILE A 97 -2.24 -8.14 -13.84
N THR A 98 -1.54 -9.07 -14.49
CA THR A 98 -1.32 -10.41 -13.95
C THR A 98 -0.19 -10.41 -12.92
N PHE A 99 -0.10 -11.44 -12.08
CA PHE A 99 1.01 -11.58 -11.13
C PHE A 99 2.37 -11.63 -11.83
N GLN A 100 2.45 -12.23 -13.02
CA GLN A 100 3.69 -12.26 -13.80
C GLN A 100 4.08 -10.86 -14.28
N GLN A 101 3.16 -10.12 -14.87
CA GLN A 101 3.42 -8.76 -15.34
C GLN A 101 3.79 -7.82 -14.19
N PHE A 102 3.10 -7.94 -13.05
CA PHE A 102 3.44 -7.18 -11.86
C PHE A 102 4.85 -7.51 -11.37
N TYR A 103 5.20 -8.80 -11.31
CA TYR A 103 6.51 -9.26 -10.89
C TYR A 103 7.63 -8.70 -11.77
N ASP A 104 7.50 -8.83 -13.08
CA ASP A 104 8.57 -8.45 -14.01
C ASP A 104 8.72 -6.93 -14.13
N ASN A 105 7.61 -6.20 -14.20
CA ASN A 105 7.63 -4.77 -14.53
C ASN A 105 7.75 -3.85 -13.28
N HIS A 106 7.31 -4.31 -12.11
CA HIS A 106 7.23 -3.47 -10.92
C HIS A 106 7.96 -4.06 -9.72
N TYR A 107 7.66 -5.33 -9.35
CA TYR A 107 8.17 -5.92 -8.13
C TYR A 107 9.67 -6.17 -8.19
N LEU A 108 10.17 -6.81 -9.24
CA LEU A 108 11.58 -7.16 -9.39
C LEU A 108 12.49 -5.91 -9.45
N PRO A 109 12.21 -4.88 -10.27
CA PRO A 109 12.98 -3.62 -10.25
C PRO A 109 12.97 -2.95 -8.88
N TYR A 110 11.83 -2.93 -8.19
CA TYR A 110 11.69 -2.31 -6.87
C TYR A 110 12.57 -3.00 -5.82
N ILE A 111 12.52 -4.34 -5.71
CA ILE A 111 13.30 -5.05 -4.69
C ILE A 111 14.81 -4.96 -4.94
N HIS A 112 15.26 -4.89 -6.19
CA HIS A 112 16.66 -4.71 -6.51
C HIS A 112 17.21 -3.36 -6.04
N THR A 113 16.40 -2.31 -6.05
CA THR A 113 16.83 -0.96 -5.63
C THR A 113 16.65 -0.71 -4.13
N HIS A 114 15.62 -1.32 -3.49
CA HIS A 114 15.23 -0.97 -2.12
C HIS A 114 15.57 -2.04 -1.08
N ILE A 115 15.87 -3.29 -1.48
CA ILE A 115 16.08 -4.41 -0.56
C ILE A 115 17.48 -4.98 -0.73
N LYS A 116 18.32 -4.92 0.32
CA LYS A 116 19.70 -5.42 0.28
C LYS A 116 19.80 -6.94 0.08
N SER A 117 18.85 -7.72 0.62
CA SER A 117 18.84 -9.19 0.56
C SER A 117 17.53 -9.66 -0.03
N TYR A 118 17.41 -9.54 -1.34
CA TYR A 118 16.16 -9.81 -2.08
C TYR A 118 16.04 -11.27 -2.59
N GLU A 119 17.06 -12.10 -2.42
CA GLU A 119 17.07 -13.48 -2.94
C GLU A 119 15.92 -14.32 -2.34
N THR A 120 15.66 -14.14 -1.04
CA THR A 120 14.52 -14.80 -0.39
C THR A 120 13.19 -14.34 -0.99
N ASN A 121 13.06 -13.05 -1.32
CA ASN A 121 11.86 -12.48 -1.93
C ASN A 121 11.63 -13.12 -3.31
N ILE A 122 12.68 -13.17 -4.14
CA ILE A 122 12.64 -13.80 -5.46
C ILE A 122 12.24 -15.28 -5.34
N SER A 123 12.88 -16.02 -4.43
CA SER A 123 12.62 -17.44 -4.23
C SER A 123 11.16 -17.69 -3.84
N VAL A 124 10.64 -16.96 -2.84
CA VAL A 124 9.24 -17.13 -2.41
C VAL A 124 8.28 -16.72 -3.51
N PHE A 125 8.54 -15.63 -4.21
CA PHE A 125 7.67 -15.14 -5.26
C PHE A 125 7.59 -16.15 -6.43
N LYS A 126 8.75 -16.60 -6.92
CA LYS A 126 8.81 -17.57 -8.03
C LYS A 126 8.23 -18.94 -7.66
N ASN A 127 8.62 -19.48 -6.48
CA ASN A 127 8.27 -20.86 -6.12
C ASN A 127 6.86 -21.00 -5.55
N HIS A 128 6.29 -19.96 -4.97
CA HIS A 128 5.02 -20.08 -4.25
C HIS A 128 3.93 -19.14 -4.76
N ILE A 129 4.26 -18.03 -5.44
CA ILE A 129 3.28 -17.13 -6.01
C ILE A 129 3.13 -17.37 -7.51
N LEU A 130 4.18 -17.16 -8.28
CA LEU A 130 4.12 -17.29 -9.74
C LEU A 130 3.85 -18.73 -10.20
N SER A 131 4.35 -19.73 -9.49
CA SER A 131 4.09 -21.14 -9.80
C SER A 131 2.60 -21.52 -9.89
N HIS A 132 1.72 -20.70 -9.26
CA HIS A 132 0.28 -20.96 -9.24
C HIS A 132 -0.57 -19.79 -9.75
N LEU A 133 -0.06 -18.56 -9.67
CA LEU A 133 -0.84 -17.35 -9.90
C LEU A 133 -0.30 -16.51 -11.08
N ALA A 134 0.75 -16.95 -11.80
CA ALA A 134 1.41 -16.16 -12.83
C ALA A 134 0.44 -15.47 -13.80
N ASN A 135 -0.50 -16.21 -14.35
CA ASN A 135 -1.47 -15.74 -15.34
C ASN A 135 -2.78 -15.19 -14.71
N THR A 136 -2.90 -15.24 -13.38
CA THR A 136 -4.09 -14.74 -12.70
C THR A 136 -4.02 -13.22 -12.61
N PRO A 137 -5.06 -12.49 -13.01
CA PRO A 137 -5.15 -11.07 -12.76
C PRO A 137 -5.17 -10.80 -11.24
N MET A 138 -4.34 -9.88 -10.77
CA MET A 138 -4.24 -9.60 -9.33
C MET A 138 -5.59 -9.18 -8.71
N LYS A 139 -6.42 -8.44 -9.46
CA LYS A 139 -7.75 -8.00 -9.01
C LYS A 139 -8.74 -9.15 -8.77
N ASP A 140 -8.55 -10.29 -9.42
CA ASP A 140 -9.51 -11.40 -9.43
C ASP A 140 -9.22 -12.45 -8.34
N LEU A 141 -8.06 -12.39 -7.69
CA LEU A 141 -7.70 -13.32 -6.62
C LEU A 141 -8.56 -13.10 -5.38
N LYS A 142 -9.30 -14.12 -4.98
CA LYS A 142 -10.22 -14.07 -3.85
C LYS A 142 -9.58 -14.58 -2.55
N LYS A 143 -10.03 -14.07 -1.42
CA LYS A 143 -9.55 -14.46 -0.09
C LYS A 143 -9.64 -15.96 0.18
N ASN A 144 -10.72 -16.61 -0.23
CA ASN A 144 -10.88 -18.07 -0.04
C ASN A 144 -9.80 -18.88 -0.78
N GLN A 145 -9.40 -18.45 -1.98
CA GLN A 145 -8.34 -19.11 -2.76
C GLN A 145 -6.99 -18.99 -2.05
N VAL A 146 -6.68 -17.78 -1.49
CA VAL A 146 -5.47 -17.58 -0.69
C VAL A 146 -5.47 -18.47 0.55
N MET A 147 -6.59 -18.55 1.28
CA MET A 147 -6.73 -19.39 2.46
C MET A 147 -6.55 -20.87 2.13
N GLN A 148 -7.18 -21.35 1.07
CA GLN A 148 -7.05 -22.74 0.62
C GLN A 148 -5.60 -23.06 0.26
N TYR A 149 -4.96 -22.22 -0.55
CA TYR A 149 -3.57 -22.42 -0.93
C TYR A 149 -2.61 -22.34 0.28
N HIS A 150 -2.78 -21.37 1.16
CA HIS A 150 -2.00 -21.25 2.39
C HIS A 150 -2.10 -22.51 3.25
N SER A 151 -3.31 -23.08 3.40
CA SER A 151 -3.52 -24.30 4.15
C SER A 151 -2.92 -25.54 3.45
N SER A 152 -3.04 -25.63 2.12
CA SER A 152 -2.51 -26.75 1.33
C SER A 152 -0.98 -26.80 1.34
N MET A 153 -0.31 -25.66 1.49
CA MET A 153 1.15 -25.64 1.61
C MET A 153 1.66 -26.49 2.76
N VAL A 154 0.95 -26.47 3.89
CA VAL A 154 1.32 -27.29 5.07
C VAL A 154 0.75 -28.69 4.97
N LYS A 155 -0.54 -28.85 4.62
CA LYS A 155 -1.24 -30.12 4.66
C LYS A 155 -0.83 -31.07 3.52
N ASP A 156 -0.79 -30.54 2.30
CA ASP A 156 -0.64 -31.36 1.09
C ASP A 156 0.80 -31.36 0.56
N LYS A 157 1.48 -30.21 0.65
CA LYS A 157 2.87 -30.04 0.17
C LYS A 157 3.92 -30.27 1.25
N ASN A 158 3.50 -30.52 2.48
CA ASN A 158 4.35 -30.81 3.65
C ASN A 158 5.44 -29.75 3.88
N LEU A 159 5.13 -28.48 3.55
CA LEU A 159 6.03 -27.35 3.78
C LEU A 159 5.94 -26.89 5.24
N ALA A 160 7.05 -26.34 5.76
CA ALA A 160 7.05 -25.78 7.09
C ALA A 160 6.04 -24.63 7.23
N PRO A 161 5.30 -24.53 8.35
CA PRO A 161 4.37 -23.43 8.62
C PRO A 161 4.98 -22.04 8.41
N ALA A 162 6.27 -21.88 8.75
CA ALA A 162 7.02 -20.64 8.50
C ALA A 162 7.12 -20.28 7.00
N THR A 163 7.20 -21.27 6.11
CA THR A 163 7.21 -21.05 4.66
C THR A 163 5.84 -20.61 4.16
N ALA A 164 4.78 -21.23 4.66
CA ALA A 164 3.40 -20.81 4.34
C ALA A 164 3.11 -19.39 4.83
N ASN A 165 3.57 -19.03 6.05
CA ASN A 165 3.43 -17.66 6.54
C ASN A 165 4.22 -16.65 5.67
N LYS A 166 5.42 -17.02 5.21
CA LYS A 166 6.17 -16.17 4.26
C LYS A 166 5.40 -15.92 2.98
N PHE A 167 4.79 -16.97 2.38
CA PHE A 167 3.93 -16.78 1.21
C PHE A 167 2.85 -15.73 1.46
N LEU A 168 2.13 -15.83 2.59
CA LEU A 168 1.06 -14.88 2.93
C LEU A 168 1.58 -13.45 3.10
N ILE A 169 2.71 -13.27 3.80
CA ILE A 169 3.36 -11.99 4.02
C ILE A 169 3.80 -11.36 2.68
N PHE A 170 4.48 -12.14 1.82
CA PHE A 170 4.97 -11.63 0.53
C PHE A 170 3.83 -11.32 -0.44
N LEU A 171 2.78 -12.13 -0.45
CA LEU A 171 1.58 -11.86 -1.25
C LEU A 171 0.90 -10.56 -0.77
N SER A 172 0.73 -10.39 0.54
CA SER A 172 0.15 -9.16 1.10
C SER A 172 0.99 -7.92 0.78
N ASN A 173 2.34 -8.05 0.81
CA ASN A 173 3.24 -6.97 0.45
C ASN A 173 3.19 -6.65 -1.06
N ALA A 174 2.98 -7.65 -1.92
CA ALA A 174 2.77 -7.44 -3.34
C ALA A 174 1.52 -6.55 -3.61
N TYR A 175 0.42 -6.81 -2.88
CA TYR A 175 -0.77 -5.95 -2.98
C TYR A 175 -0.51 -4.54 -2.45
N LYS A 176 0.20 -4.37 -1.34
CA LYS A 176 0.57 -3.03 -0.85
C LYS A 176 1.38 -2.28 -1.90
N LEU A 177 2.39 -2.93 -2.46
CA LEU A 177 3.23 -2.32 -3.49
C LEU A 177 2.45 -1.99 -4.76
N SER A 178 1.48 -2.83 -5.16
CA SER A 178 0.61 -2.54 -6.30
C SER A 178 -0.28 -1.31 -6.07
N HIS A 179 -0.68 -1.05 -4.82
CA HIS A 179 -1.39 0.18 -4.46
C HIS A 179 -0.48 1.41 -4.51
N ASP A 180 0.78 1.28 -4.05
CA ASP A 180 1.77 2.36 -4.09
C ASP A 180 2.11 2.76 -5.53
N PHE A 181 2.03 1.81 -6.47
CA PHE A 181 2.16 2.04 -7.92
C PHE A 181 0.84 2.42 -8.61
N GLU A 182 -0.24 2.62 -7.87
CA GLU A 182 -1.58 2.96 -8.39
C GLU A 182 -2.14 1.94 -9.41
N LEU A 183 -1.67 0.68 -9.35
CA LEU A 183 -2.09 -0.40 -10.25
C LEU A 183 -3.40 -1.06 -9.82
N LEU A 184 -3.73 -0.99 -8.52
CA LEU A 184 -4.94 -1.55 -7.93
C LEU A 184 -5.54 -0.57 -6.92
N PRO A 185 -6.88 -0.58 -6.74
CA PRO A 185 -7.56 0.14 -5.67
C PRO A 185 -7.10 -0.32 -4.27
N HIS A 186 -7.01 0.61 -3.31
CA HIS A 186 -6.50 0.36 -1.95
C HIS A 186 -7.30 -0.63 -1.10
N ASP A 187 -8.52 -0.94 -1.47
CA ASP A 187 -9.40 -1.91 -0.79
C ASP A 187 -9.15 -3.35 -1.23
N ILE A 188 -8.47 -3.58 -2.35
CA ILE A 188 -8.19 -4.91 -2.90
C ILE A 188 -6.93 -5.49 -2.24
N ASN A 189 -7.10 -6.29 -1.18
CA ASN A 189 -6.04 -7.16 -0.63
C ASN A 189 -6.66 -8.43 -0.06
N PRO A 190 -6.62 -9.55 -0.81
CA PRO A 190 -7.25 -10.81 -0.39
C PRO A 190 -6.57 -11.48 0.82
N CYS A 191 -5.37 -11.02 1.21
CA CYS A 191 -4.66 -11.55 2.38
C CYS A 191 -5.17 -10.95 3.71
N ARG A 192 -5.96 -9.87 3.65
CA ARG A 192 -6.38 -9.12 4.83
C ARG A 192 -7.19 -10.01 5.80
N GLY A 193 -6.71 -10.10 7.06
CA GLY A 193 -7.36 -10.86 8.13
C GLY A 193 -7.27 -12.39 7.95
N ILE A 194 -6.34 -12.92 7.16
CA ILE A 194 -5.97 -14.33 7.18
C ILE A 194 -5.00 -14.53 8.34
N LYS A 195 -5.30 -15.50 9.19
CA LYS A 195 -4.47 -15.83 10.36
C LYS A 195 -3.24 -16.64 9.94
N GLU A 196 -2.08 -16.23 10.40
CA GLU A 196 -0.84 -16.99 10.24
C GLU A 196 -0.83 -18.25 11.11
N PHE A 197 -0.05 -19.25 10.69
CA PHE A 197 0.21 -20.42 11.53
C PHE A 197 1.09 -20.05 12.73
N GLU A 198 0.80 -20.63 13.88
CA GLU A 198 1.66 -20.48 15.05
C GLU A 198 3.01 -21.19 14.83
N LEU A 199 4.09 -20.51 15.19
CA LEU A 199 5.45 -20.99 15.00
C LEU A 199 6.09 -21.30 16.35
N ASN A 200 6.28 -22.59 16.67
CA ASN A 200 7.04 -23.05 17.83
C ASN A 200 8.45 -23.49 17.42
N ASN A 201 9.19 -22.60 16.74
CA ASN A 201 10.49 -22.92 16.14
C ASN A 201 11.68 -22.23 16.84
N GLN A 202 11.50 -21.71 18.03
CA GLN A 202 12.58 -21.11 18.80
C GLN A 202 13.57 -22.21 19.23
N ARG A 203 14.80 -22.13 18.71
CA ARG A 203 15.89 -23.00 19.17
C ARG A 203 16.35 -22.55 20.56
N GLN A 204 16.12 -23.38 21.55
CA GLN A 204 16.56 -23.17 22.93
C GLN A 204 17.80 -24.03 23.25
N ILE A 205 18.76 -24.06 22.34
CA ILE A 205 20.00 -24.82 22.53
C ILE A 205 21.08 -23.85 22.98
N PHE A 206 21.56 -24.04 24.19
CA PHE A 206 22.65 -23.30 24.78
C PHE A 206 23.83 -24.25 25.00
N LEU A 207 25.03 -23.79 24.76
CA LEU A 207 26.24 -24.53 25.06
C LEU A 207 26.48 -24.50 26.60
N THR A 208 26.69 -25.66 27.20
CA THR A 208 27.24 -25.70 28.55
C THR A 208 28.72 -25.31 28.52
N ASN A 209 29.27 -24.93 29.68
CA ASN A 209 30.69 -24.60 29.79
C ASN A 209 31.61 -25.72 29.27
N THR A 210 31.25 -26.97 29.55
CA THR A 210 31.98 -28.15 29.06
C THR A 210 31.92 -28.27 27.54
N GLN A 211 30.73 -28.04 26.96
CA GLN A 211 30.57 -28.06 25.49
C GLN A 211 31.30 -26.90 24.83
N ALA A 212 31.30 -25.71 25.44
CA ALA A 212 32.05 -24.57 24.92
C ALA A 212 33.56 -24.84 24.92
N LYS A 213 34.12 -25.36 26.04
CA LYS A 213 35.54 -25.76 26.11
C LYS A 213 35.89 -26.81 25.05
N ARG A 214 35.02 -27.81 24.88
CA ARG A 214 35.21 -28.86 23.85
C ARG A 214 35.16 -28.28 22.45
N LEU A 215 34.25 -27.38 22.16
CA LEU A 215 34.17 -26.68 20.87
C LEU A 215 35.47 -25.93 20.57
N LEU A 216 35.98 -25.15 21.54
CA LEU A 216 37.23 -24.38 21.37
C LEU A 216 38.40 -25.30 21.05
N LYS A 217 38.53 -26.45 21.75
CA LYS A 217 39.58 -27.43 21.47
C LYS A 217 39.49 -28.04 20.05
N TYR A 218 38.26 -28.30 19.54
CA TYR A 218 38.09 -28.81 18.18
C TYR A 218 38.40 -27.75 17.13
N VAL A 219 38.09 -26.49 17.42
CA VAL A 219 38.34 -25.39 16.50
C VAL A 219 39.85 -25.14 16.31
N GLU A 220 40.66 -25.31 17.37
CA GLU A 220 42.14 -25.24 17.29
C GLU A 220 42.71 -26.30 16.35
N GLN A 221 42.09 -27.47 16.24
CA GLN A 221 42.53 -28.58 15.39
C GLN A 221 41.90 -28.53 13.97
N SER A 222 41.11 -27.50 13.69
CA SER A 222 40.43 -27.37 12.40
C SER A 222 41.40 -27.08 11.24
N PRO A 223 41.23 -27.72 10.08
CA PRO A 223 42.00 -27.37 8.88
C PRO A 223 41.77 -25.93 8.42
N ASN A 224 40.66 -25.32 8.82
CA ASN A 224 40.41 -23.91 8.60
C ASN A 224 40.94 -23.07 9.76
N GLN A 225 42.15 -22.51 9.54
CA GLN A 225 42.87 -21.71 10.52
C GLN A 225 42.11 -20.46 11.02
N HIS A 226 41.15 -19.95 10.26
CA HIS A 226 40.39 -18.77 10.67
C HIS A 226 39.38 -19.08 11.79
N LEU A 227 38.94 -20.33 11.92
CA LEU A 227 37.91 -20.69 12.91
C LEU A 227 38.39 -20.54 14.34
N GLN A 228 39.70 -20.76 14.60
CA GLN A 228 40.31 -20.59 15.92
C GLN A 228 40.21 -19.13 16.45
N PHE A 229 40.04 -18.16 15.58
CA PHE A 229 39.84 -16.75 15.94
C PHE A 229 38.33 -16.36 15.92
N ILE A 230 37.62 -16.79 14.87
CA ILE A 230 36.23 -16.40 14.66
C ILE A 230 35.31 -16.97 15.75
N ILE A 231 35.45 -18.26 16.10
CA ILE A 231 34.54 -18.91 17.04
C ILE A 231 34.68 -18.37 18.47
N PRO A 232 35.91 -18.24 19.04
CA PRO A 232 36.07 -17.58 20.33
C PRO A 232 35.53 -16.16 20.35
N PHE A 233 35.80 -15.40 19.32
CA PHE A 233 35.35 -14.03 19.21
C PHE A 233 33.81 -13.92 19.18
N LEU A 234 33.14 -14.81 18.46
CA LEU A 234 31.66 -14.90 18.46
C LEU A 234 31.12 -15.29 19.84
N LEU A 235 31.75 -16.26 20.51
CA LEU A 235 31.32 -16.71 21.85
C LEU A 235 31.47 -15.62 22.92
N LEU A 236 32.57 -14.87 22.86
CA LEU A 236 32.86 -13.82 23.85
C LEU A 236 32.00 -12.56 23.62
N THR A 237 31.80 -12.18 22.38
CA THR A 237 31.11 -10.92 22.06
C THR A 237 29.61 -11.06 21.87
N GLY A 238 29.12 -12.27 21.56
CA GLY A 238 27.71 -12.48 21.16
C GLY A 238 27.34 -11.71 19.88
N ALA A 239 28.32 -11.34 19.07
CA ALA A 239 28.11 -10.64 17.82
C ALA A 239 27.51 -11.55 16.74
N ARG A 240 26.88 -10.97 15.73
CA ARG A 240 26.39 -11.75 14.58
C ARG A 240 27.58 -12.22 13.72
N LYS A 241 27.43 -13.42 13.14
CA LYS A 241 28.48 -13.98 12.26
C LYS A 241 29.04 -12.98 11.25
N ARG A 242 28.15 -12.22 10.59
CA ARG A 242 28.56 -11.27 9.56
C ARG A 242 29.30 -10.06 10.13
N GLU A 243 28.90 -9.60 11.33
CA GLU A 243 29.59 -8.50 12.03
C GLU A 243 31.04 -8.85 12.34
N VAL A 244 31.28 -10.12 12.76
CA VAL A 244 32.64 -10.61 13.02
C VAL A 244 33.46 -10.77 11.74
N LEU A 245 32.87 -11.31 10.66
CA LEU A 245 33.56 -11.56 9.41
C LEU A 245 33.91 -10.27 8.66
N ASP A 246 33.16 -9.19 8.87
CA ASP A 246 33.35 -7.90 8.23
C ASP A 246 34.16 -6.91 9.11
N ALA A 247 34.57 -7.33 10.32
CA ALA A 247 35.34 -6.50 11.25
C ALA A 247 36.71 -6.10 10.70
N GLN A 248 37.07 -4.84 10.89
CA GLN A 248 38.36 -4.27 10.50
C GLN A 248 39.09 -3.79 11.74
N TRP A 249 40.45 -3.76 11.70
CA TRP A 249 41.26 -3.26 12.80
C TRP A 249 40.91 -1.81 13.19
N SER A 250 40.53 -1.00 12.26
CA SER A 250 40.06 0.38 12.49
C SER A 250 38.78 0.46 13.34
N ASP A 251 38.07 -0.63 13.49
CA ASP A 251 36.82 -0.69 14.30
C ASP A 251 37.10 -0.92 15.78
N PHE A 252 38.37 -1.24 16.15
CA PHE A 252 38.77 -1.56 17.53
C PHE A 252 39.49 -0.39 18.17
N ASP A 253 38.98 0.06 19.30
CA ASP A 253 39.69 0.97 20.20
C ASP A 253 40.38 0.15 21.30
N THR A 254 41.65 -0.15 21.09
CA THR A 254 42.46 -0.97 22.01
C THR A 254 42.83 -0.23 23.30
N LEU A 255 42.75 1.10 23.31
CA LEU A 255 43.04 1.90 24.52
C LEU A 255 41.84 1.84 25.49
N ASN A 256 40.65 1.90 24.95
CA ASN A 256 39.40 1.90 25.73
C ASN A 256 38.72 0.53 25.78
N ASN A 257 39.32 -0.51 25.15
CA ASN A 257 38.79 -1.89 25.12
C ASN A 257 37.37 -2.03 24.57
N PHE A 258 37.06 -1.37 23.48
CA PHE A 258 35.78 -1.57 22.82
C PHE A 258 35.89 -1.76 21.32
N TRP A 259 34.93 -2.49 20.79
CA TRP A 259 34.74 -2.71 19.37
C TRP A 259 33.49 -1.97 18.88
N THR A 260 33.67 -1.14 17.87
CA THR A 260 32.62 -0.42 17.17
C THR A 260 32.20 -1.20 15.93
N ILE A 261 30.95 -1.64 15.88
CA ILE A 261 30.34 -2.23 14.68
C ILE A 261 29.66 -1.09 13.92
N PRO A 262 30.22 -0.62 12.78
CA PRO A 262 29.74 0.60 12.14
C PRO A 262 28.33 0.43 11.55
N ILE A 263 28.03 -0.75 11.00
CA ILE A 263 26.74 -1.04 10.36
C ILE A 263 26.23 -2.40 10.83
N THR A 264 25.16 -2.42 11.61
CA THR A 264 24.45 -3.65 11.96
C THR A 264 23.33 -3.98 10.95
N LYS A 265 22.66 -5.12 11.09
CA LYS A 265 21.51 -5.51 10.27
C LYS A 265 20.41 -4.44 10.21
N ASN A 266 20.30 -3.61 11.25
CA ASN A 266 19.29 -2.54 11.33
C ASN A 266 19.84 -1.17 10.87
N GLY A 267 21.03 -1.13 10.27
CA GLY A 267 21.68 0.10 9.79
C GLY A 267 22.21 1.00 10.90
N LYS A 268 22.16 0.59 12.18
CA LYS A 268 22.61 1.39 13.32
C LYS A 268 23.99 0.94 13.79
N LYS A 269 24.84 1.89 14.21
CA LYS A 269 26.12 1.64 14.90
C LYS A 269 25.84 0.93 16.23
N ARG A 270 26.73 0.00 16.61
CA ARG A 270 26.72 -0.71 17.91
C ARG A 270 28.13 -0.76 18.46
N ILE A 271 28.28 -0.59 19.77
CA ILE A 271 29.55 -0.69 20.48
C ILE A 271 29.47 -1.89 21.42
N LEU A 272 30.53 -2.69 21.43
CA LEU A 272 30.73 -3.83 22.33
C LEU A 272 32.01 -3.60 23.13
N PRO A 273 32.00 -3.98 24.44
CA PRO A 273 33.20 -3.98 25.29
C PRO A 273 34.18 -5.06 24.90
#